data_5bd35049b7f019b19e6271d86cba3acc
#
_entry.id   5bd35049b7f019b19e6271d86cba3acc
#
_cell.length_a   1.000
_cell.length_b   1.000
_cell.length_c   1.000
_cell.angle_alpha   90.00
_cell.angle_beta   90.00
_cell.angle_gamma   90.00
#
_symmetry.space_group_name_H-M   'P 1'
#
loop_
_entity.id
_entity.type
_entity.pdbx_description
1 polymer ?
#
loop_
_entity_poly.entity_id
_entity_poly.type
_entity_poly.pdbx_seq_one_letter_code
_entity_poly.pdbx_strand_id
1 'polypeptide(L)'
;MVCSLVSLLIFYLSASEIEAHPAHAKPVNYPFVVGFERFHSSLDDEDYLAEGGFILLNELNCVACHAPPKHLAKQLQGVEATYLSGVASRLDSVSLELMIRNPRFLKRDTTMPSLFAGPDRDLEEVEALKHYLASMNEPIPEYPVGDIEAGRSFYHRVGCVACHAPEVGYRPEGIPENAEIELSGLPSVAMNLADLYSLDALAHFLLKPHEHRPSGRMPDFKLSEKEAVDLAAYLRAGPDLVLPKNLTDALAATEPIERDEALFAKGKELFRSKQCNVCHSIPDKASSGGSLAKPQSIPLADINPDVIGGCFSERPSGGAIPFYGLDEVQKRAISAALRRLDSRKKFDLKAEVDWRLKQLNCYACHERGGVGGPEMAREVYFGFASQDALALGRWGNLPPALDRIGSKLTNDWMERVLLGVNGGGAVRPYMVARMPLYRHEDVKPFQQQFRKLDSLPKGNRLGEKKGTPKEGEAVFRSAEANCQSCHGAGAIQSKGWPGINLALSPERLQRDWFEQFLHDPPAVQRDTLMPDVFKETPEGREAVRSLWEFLDGIRGR
;
A
#
# COMPACT_ATOMS: atom_id res chain seq x y z
N MET A 1 -40.30 5.87 -31.95
CA MET A 1 -40.24 5.19 -30.66
C MET A 1 -39.18 4.08 -30.55
N VAL A 2 -38.79 3.41 -31.64
CA VAL A 2 -37.80 2.34 -31.62
C VAL A 2 -36.37 2.88 -31.44
N CYS A 3 -36.06 4.08 -31.94
CA CYS A 3 -34.72 4.69 -31.84
C CYS A 3 -34.33 5.13 -30.40
N SER A 4 -35.35 5.56 -29.59
CA SER A 4 -35.09 5.98 -28.19
C SER A 4 -34.82 4.81 -27.24
N LEU A 5 -35.38 3.63 -27.50
CA LEU A 5 -35.17 2.43 -26.68
C LEU A 5 -33.80 1.81 -26.94
N VAL A 6 -33.30 1.85 -28.18
CA VAL A 6 -31.95 1.36 -28.52
C VAL A 6 -30.87 2.28 -27.92
N SER A 7 -31.07 3.60 -27.93
CA SER A 7 -30.17 4.55 -27.29
C SER A 7 -30.15 4.40 -25.77
N LEU A 8 -31.27 4.08 -25.12
CA LEU A 8 -31.32 3.81 -23.68
C LEU A 8 -30.65 2.48 -23.32
N LEU A 9 -30.80 1.45 -24.17
CA LEU A 9 -30.16 0.16 -23.95
C LEU A 9 -28.61 0.25 -24.11
N ILE A 10 -28.14 1.02 -25.09
CA ILE A 10 -26.71 1.26 -25.30
C ILE A 10 -26.12 2.06 -24.13
N PHE A 11 -26.85 3.03 -23.58
CA PHE A 11 -26.44 3.76 -22.38
C PHE A 11 -26.39 2.89 -21.12
N TYR A 12 -27.32 1.93 -20.98
CA TYR A 12 -27.33 1.00 -19.83
C TYR A 12 -26.21 -0.05 -19.91
N LEU A 13 -25.91 -0.57 -21.11
CA LEU A 13 -24.81 -1.52 -21.31
C LEU A 13 -23.46 -0.84 -21.14
N SER A 14 -23.30 0.40 -21.63
CA SER A 14 -22.04 1.13 -21.45
C SER A 14 -21.78 1.53 -19.99
N ALA A 15 -22.82 1.83 -19.20
CA ALA A 15 -22.66 2.15 -17.78
C ALA A 15 -22.25 0.93 -16.94
N SER A 16 -22.73 -0.28 -17.29
CA SER A 16 -22.35 -1.52 -16.57
C SER A 16 -20.94 -1.98 -16.90
N GLU A 17 -20.45 -1.77 -18.13
CA GLU A 17 -19.07 -2.11 -18.52
C GLU A 17 -18.04 -1.15 -17.90
N ILE A 18 -18.39 0.14 -17.74
CA ILE A 18 -17.54 1.13 -17.10
C ILE A 18 -17.31 0.80 -15.61
N GLU A 19 -18.33 0.27 -14.92
CA GLU A 19 -18.21 -0.12 -13.51
C GLU A 19 -17.42 -1.43 -13.31
N ALA A 20 -17.19 -2.21 -14.36
CA ALA A 20 -16.53 -3.52 -14.29
C ALA A 20 -15.01 -3.41 -14.25
N HIS A 21 -14.41 -2.42 -14.91
CA HIS A 21 -12.96 -2.27 -14.98
C HIS A 21 -12.41 -1.52 -13.76
N PRO A 22 -11.29 -1.97 -13.16
CA PRO A 22 -10.77 -1.38 -11.92
C PRO A 22 -10.38 0.10 -12.02
N ALA A 23 -9.97 0.57 -13.20
CA ALA A 23 -9.64 1.98 -13.42
C ALA A 23 -10.87 2.91 -13.34
N HIS A 24 -12.07 2.35 -13.51
CA HIS A 24 -13.34 3.07 -13.47
C HIS A 24 -14.19 2.74 -12.22
N ALA A 25 -13.59 2.04 -11.24
CA ALA A 25 -14.26 1.75 -9.98
C ALA A 25 -14.82 3.05 -9.35
N LYS A 26 -16.09 3.02 -8.96
CA LYS A 26 -16.79 4.20 -8.44
C LYS A 26 -16.15 4.70 -7.14
N PRO A 27 -15.60 5.92 -7.11
CA PRO A 27 -15.00 6.46 -5.90
C PRO A 27 -16.08 6.89 -4.91
N VAL A 28 -15.73 6.87 -3.63
CA VAL A 28 -16.54 7.54 -2.60
C VAL A 28 -16.49 9.06 -2.80
N ASN A 29 -17.45 9.78 -2.20
CA ASN A 29 -17.51 11.24 -2.32
C ASN A 29 -16.94 11.97 -1.10
N TYR A 30 -15.87 11.42 -0.54
CA TYR A 30 -15.10 12.00 0.58
C TYR A 30 -13.63 11.51 0.47
N PRO A 31 -12.67 12.13 1.15
CA PRO A 31 -11.27 11.69 1.10
C PRO A 31 -11.12 10.25 1.59
N PHE A 32 -10.61 9.36 0.75
CA PHE A 32 -10.45 7.96 1.10
C PHE A 32 -9.10 7.73 1.80
N VAL A 33 -9.15 7.38 3.08
CA VAL A 33 -7.97 7.05 3.89
C VAL A 33 -8.06 5.59 4.32
N VAL A 34 -7.26 4.72 3.68
CA VAL A 34 -7.34 3.26 3.83
C VAL A 34 -7.34 2.81 5.30
N GLY A 35 -6.43 3.35 6.12
CA GLY A 35 -6.34 2.99 7.54
C GLY A 35 -7.57 3.39 8.35
N PHE A 36 -8.25 4.46 7.96
CA PHE A 36 -9.52 4.86 8.56
C PHE A 36 -10.66 3.97 8.10
N GLU A 37 -10.83 3.79 6.80
CA GLU A 37 -11.93 3.03 6.21
C GLU A 37 -11.94 1.57 6.66
N ARG A 38 -10.77 0.95 6.74
CA ARG A 38 -10.67 -0.47 7.15
C ARG A 38 -10.86 -0.71 8.62
N PHE A 39 -10.50 0.24 9.47
CA PHE A 39 -10.39 -0.03 10.91
C PHE A 39 -11.20 0.92 11.79
N HIS A 40 -11.67 2.07 11.31
CA HIS A 40 -12.23 3.11 12.15
C HIS A 40 -13.49 3.80 11.60
N SER A 41 -14.07 3.32 10.52
CA SER A 41 -15.28 3.91 9.92
C SER A 41 -16.58 3.60 10.68
N SER A 42 -16.52 2.79 11.73
CA SER A 42 -17.67 2.49 12.60
C SER A 42 -17.92 3.60 13.63
N LEU A 43 -19.18 3.85 13.97
CA LEU A 43 -19.61 4.91 14.90
C LEU A 43 -19.83 4.43 16.34
N ASP A 44 -19.57 3.16 16.64
CA ASP A 44 -20.09 2.52 17.85
C ASP A 44 -19.30 2.82 19.11
N ASP A 45 -18.04 3.30 19.01
CA ASP A 45 -17.17 3.57 20.14
C ASP A 45 -16.40 4.90 19.92
N GLU A 46 -16.53 5.86 20.83
CA GLU A 46 -15.85 7.16 20.73
C GLU A 46 -14.33 7.07 20.85
N ASP A 47 -13.80 6.13 21.64
CA ASP A 47 -12.35 5.96 21.77
C ASP A 47 -11.78 5.37 20.47
N TYR A 48 -12.47 4.40 19.91
CA TYR A 48 -12.13 3.79 18.64
C TYR A 48 -12.21 4.81 17.47
N LEU A 49 -13.26 5.63 17.47
CA LEU A 49 -13.45 6.71 16.51
C LEU A 49 -12.36 7.78 16.63
N ALA A 50 -11.95 8.14 17.86
CA ALA A 50 -10.86 9.09 18.08
C ALA A 50 -9.50 8.57 17.55
N GLU A 51 -9.21 7.28 17.68
CA GLU A 51 -8.01 6.67 17.07
C GLU A 51 -8.04 6.83 15.54
N GLY A 52 -9.19 6.60 14.92
CA GLY A 52 -9.40 6.90 13.50
C GLY A 52 -9.18 8.37 13.16
N GLY A 53 -9.66 9.27 14.02
CA GLY A 53 -9.46 10.70 13.86
C GLY A 53 -7.98 11.11 13.87
N PHE A 54 -7.15 10.50 14.71
CA PHE A 54 -5.69 10.70 14.67
C PHE A 54 -5.07 10.23 13.36
N ILE A 55 -5.56 9.13 12.78
CA ILE A 55 -5.14 8.69 11.43
C ILE A 55 -5.51 9.76 10.40
N LEU A 56 -6.74 10.27 10.44
CA LEU A 56 -7.20 11.32 9.53
C LEU A 56 -6.39 12.62 9.66
N LEU A 57 -6.11 13.08 10.90
CA LEU A 57 -5.26 14.27 11.14
C LEU A 57 -3.88 14.15 10.47
N ASN A 58 -3.33 12.93 10.46
CA ASN A 58 -2.04 12.64 9.83
C ASN A 58 -2.15 12.49 8.31
N GLU A 59 -3.04 11.63 7.82
CA GLU A 59 -3.13 11.26 6.41
C GLU A 59 -3.75 12.37 5.52
N LEU A 60 -4.62 13.22 6.10
CA LEU A 60 -5.15 14.40 5.43
C LEU A 60 -4.24 15.64 5.60
N ASN A 61 -3.09 15.46 6.21
CA ASN A 61 -2.11 16.52 6.40
C ASN A 61 -2.60 17.74 7.22
N CYS A 62 -3.55 17.57 8.14
CA CYS A 62 -3.98 18.66 9.01
C CYS A 62 -2.79 19.26 9.78
N VAL A 63 -1.83 18.41 10.14
CA VAL A 63 -0.59 18.78 10.85
C VAL A 63 0.41 19.56 10.01
N ALA A 64 0.24 19.64 8.70
CA ALA A 64 1.06 20.49 7.85
C ALA A 64 0.76 21.99 8.06
N CYS A 65 -0.49 22.31 8.43
CA CYS A 65 -0.91 23.67 8.77
C CYS A 65 -1.02 23.89 10.29
N HIS A 66 -1.44 22.88 11.04
CA HIS A 66 -1.71 22.97 12.49
C HIS A 66 -0.67 22.19 13.29
N ALA A 67 0.22 22.88 13.99
CA ALA A 67 1.27 22.21 14.76
C ALA A 67 0.67 21.28 15.83
N PRO A 68 1.08 19.99 15.86
CA PRO A 68 0.62 19.07 16.90
C PRO A 68 1.28 19.37 18.25
N PRO A 69 0.67 18.94 19.38
CA PRO A 69 1.30 19.01 20.69
C PRO A 69 2.66 18.29 20.69
N LYS A 70 3.64 18.82 21.42
CA LYS A 70 5.02 18.30 21.44
C LYS A 70 5.11 16.79 21.74
N HIS A 71 4.26 16.28 22.62
CA HIS A 71 4.25 14.86 22.99
C HIS A 71 3.72 13.94 21.87
N LEU A 72 2.93 14.47 20.91
CA LEU A 72 2.40 13.75 19.76
C LEU A 72 3.17 14.02 18.45
N ALA A 73 4.15 14.92 18.44
CA ALA A 73 4.86 15.35 17.23
C ALA A 73 5.57 14.20 16.47
N LYS A 74 5.90 13.10 17.15
CA LYS A 74 6.43 11.88 16.49
C LYS A 74 5.36 10.99 15.87
N GLN A 75 4.12 11.13 16.30
CA GLN A 75 2.99 10.33 15.82
C GLN A 75 2.25 11.07 14.70
N LEU A 76 2.14 12.38 14.83
CA LEU A 76 1.46 13.28 13.91
C LEU A 76 2.51 14.08 13.12
N GLN A 77 3.08 13.45 12.11
CA GLN A 77 4.12 14.04 11.24
C GLN A 77 3.57 14.55 9.92
N GLY A 78 2.35 14.13 9.57
CA GLY A 78 1.80 14.32 8.24
C GLY A 78 2.43 13.38 7.22
N VAL A 79 2.00 13.51 5.99
CA VAL A 79 2.52 12.76 4.84
C VAL A 79 2.93 13.73 3.74
N GLU A 80 4.07 13.46 3.12
CA GLU A 80 4.51 14.25 1.99
C GLU A 80 3.61 14.00 0.78
N ALA A 81 3.08 15.06 0.19
CA ALA A 81 2.23 14.98 -0.98
C ALA A 81 3.05 14.69 -2.26
N THR A 82 2.36 14.48 -3.37
CA THR A 82 2.98 14.22 -4.68
C THR A 82 4.02 15.26 -5.04
N TYR A 83 5.19 14.82 -5.52
CA TYR A 83 6.20 15.72 -6.10
C TYR A 83 5.64 16.40 -7.33
N LEU A 84 5.88 17.72 -7.43
CA LEU A 84 5.35 18.53 -8.50
C LEU A 84 6.34 18.71 -9.67
N SER A 85 7.61 18.29 -9.52
CA SER A 85 8.51 18.16 -10.67
C SER A 85 7.91 17.24 -11.71
N GLY A 86 7.95 17.65 -12.97
CA GLY A 86 7.43 16.87 -14.10
C GLY A 86 5.91 16.66 -14.07
N VAL A 87 5.14 17.41 -13.25
CA VAL A 87 3.69 17.21 -13.20
C VAL A 87 3.01 17.52 -14.51
N ALA A 88 3.48 18.51 -15.26
CA ALA A 88 2.95 18.87 -16.57
C ALA A 88 3.43 17.94 -17.71
N SER A 89 4.39 17.03 -17.46
CA SER A 89 4.67 15.90 -18.36
C SER A 89 3.75 14.70 -18.08
N ARG A 90 3.20 14.60 -16.85
CA ARG A 90 2.33 13.51 -16.46
C ARG A 90 0.86 13.79 -16.72
N LEU A 91 0.45 15.04 -16.57
CA LEU A 91 -0.92 15.50 -16.79
C LEU A 91 -0.90 16.51 -17.96
N ASP A 92 -1.90 16.41 -18.84
CA ASP A 92 -2.13 17.45 -19.82
C ASP A 92 -2.56 18.78 -19.18
N SER A 93 -2.56 19.86 -19.95
CA SER A 93 -2.82 21.22 -19.47
C SER A 93 -4.21 21.37 -18.82
N VAL A 94 -5.24 20.71 -19.35
CA VAL A 94 -6.61 20.77 -18.83
C VAL A 94 -6.74 19.96 -17.54
N SER A 95 -6.16 18.76 -17.52
CA SER A 95 -6.14 17.91 -16.32
C SER A 95 -5.38 18.58 -15.18
N LEU A 96 -4.25 19.24 -15.48
CA LEU A 96 -3.50 20.00 -14.50
C LEU A 96 -4.31 21.18 -13.95
N GLU A 97 -4.99 21.93 -14.80
CA GLU A 97 -5.90 23.00 -14.40
C GLU A 97 -6.99 22.50 -13.44
N LEU A 98 -7.69 21.43 -13.82
CA LEU A 98 -8.75 20.85 -13.02
C LEU A 98 -8.23 20.31 -11.69
N MET A 99 -7.04 19.69 -11.67
CA MET A 99 -6.41 19.20 -10.44
C MET A 99 -6.06 20.35 -9.48
N ILE A 100 -5.64 21.49 -10.00
CA ILE A 100 -5.37 22.68 -9.18
C ILE A 100 -6.68 23.30 -8.67
N ARG A 101 -7.63 23.53 -9.57
CA ARG A 101 -8.87 24.28 -9.33
C ARG A 101 -9.88 23.50 -8.49
N ASN A 102 -10.10 22.24 -8.84
CA ASN A 102 -11.08 21.36 -8.19
C ASN A 102 -10.62 19.89 -8.26
N PRO A 103 -9.67 19.47 -7.42
CA PRO A 103 -9.12 18.11 -7.44
C PRO A 103 -10.20 17.02 -7.31
N ARG A 104 -11.28 17.31 -6.60
CA ARG A 104 -12.40 16.38 -6.41
C ARG A 104 -13.27 16.18 -7.66
N PHE A 105 -13.16 17.04 -8.65
CA PHE A 105 -13.83 16.84 -9.93
C PHE A 105 -13.21 15.66 -10.68
N LEU A 106 -11.87 15.58 -10.69
CA LEU A 106 -11.15 14.48 -11.32
C LEU A 106 -11.12 13.23 -10.43
N LYS A 107 -10.91 13.42 -9.13
CA LYS A 107 -10.80 12.32 -8.16
C LYS A 107 -11.61 12.65 -6.91
N ARG A 108 -12.83 12.13 -6.81
CA ARG A 108 -13.78 12.44 -5.72
C ARG A 108 -13.27 12.07 -4.34
N ASP A 109 -12.53 10.97 -4.26
CA ASP A 109 -11.94 10.40 -3.05
C ASP A 109 -10.53 10.92 -2.75
N THR A 110 -10.09 11.99 -3.42
CA THR A 110 -8.75 12.55 -3.21
C THR A 110 -8.57 13.13 -1.80
N THR A 111 -7.38 12.92 -1.25
CA THR A 111 -6.93 13.58 -0.02
C THR A 111 -6.38 14.99 -0.26
N MET A 112 -6.20 15.41 -1.52
CA MET A 112 -5.83 16.77 -1.89
C MET A 112 -7.06 17.69 -1.72
N PRO A 113 -7.00 18.72 -0.87
CA PRO A 113 -8.11 19.64 -0.67
C PRO A 113 -8.23 20.65 -1.80
N SER A 114 -9.43 21.21 -1.98
CA SER A 114 -9.64 22.38 -2.84
C SER A 114 -9.30 23.68 -2.10
N LEU A 115 -8.57 24.56 -2.76
CA LEU A 115 -8.19 25.90 -2.24
C LEU A 115 -8.90 27.05 -2.96
N PHE A 116 -9.77 26.73 -3.92
CA PHE A 116 -10.47 27.70 -4.76
C PHE A 116 -11.98 27.64 -4.48
N ALA A 117 -12.64 28.80 -4.54
CA ALA A 117 -14.04 28.95 -4.08
C ALA A 117 -15.10 28.42 -5.05
N GLY A 118 -14.72 27.95 -6.24
CA GLY A 118 -15.66 27.39 -7.22
C GLY A 118 -15.11 27.31 -8.64
N PRO A 119 -15.87 26.69 -9.55
CA PRO A 119 -15.39 26.34 -10.87
C PRO A 119 -15.09 27.53 -11.80
N ASP A 120 -15.73 28.67 -11.58
CA ASP A 120 -15.61 29.83 -12.47
C ASP A 120 -14.88 31.02 -11.83
N ARG A 121 -14.30 30.81 -10.62
CA ARG A 121 -13.53 31.82 -9.93
C ARG A 121 -12.04 31.50 -10.00
N ASP A 122 -11.23 32.54 -9.91
CA ASP A 122 -9.79 32.43 -9.76
C ASP A 122 -9.06 31.82 -10.96
N LEU A 123 -9.65 31.83 -12.17
CA LEU A 123 -9.07 31.24 -13.39
C LEU A 123 -7.67 31.80 -13.71
N GLU A 124 -7.46 33.11 -13.51
CA GLU A 124 -6.16 33.74 -13.73
C GLU A 124 -5.10 33.26 -12.70
N GLU A 125 -5.51 32.95 -11.47
CA GLU A 125 -4.60 32.42 -10.45
C GLU A 125 -4.23 30.96 -10.76
N VAL A 126 -5.19 30.18 -11.25
CA VAL A 126 -4.97 28.79 -11.67
C VAL A 126 -4.05 28.74 -12.89
N GLU A 127 -4.27 29.63 -13.88
CA GLU A 127 -3.41 29.73 -15.06
C GLU A 127 -1.97 30.10 -14.66
N ALA A 128 -1.79 31.05 -13.78
CA ALA A 128 -0.46 31.41 -13.26
C ALA A 128 0.21 30.22 -12.54
N LEU A 129 -0.52 29.44 -11.74
CA LEU A 129 0.01 28.23 -11.11
C LEU A 129 0.39 27.18 -12.14
N LYS A 130 -0.37 26.99 -13.22
CA LYS A 130 -0.02 26.08 -14.33
C LYS A 130 1.32 26.45 -14.95
N HIS A 131 1.52 27.74 -15.30
CA HIS A 131 2.79 28.22 -15.87
C HIS A 131 3.97 28.01 -14.90
N TYR A 132 3.76 28.21 -13.59
CA TYR A 132 4.79 27.93 -12.61
C TYR A 132 5.12 26.44 -12.52
N LEU A 133 4.11 25.55 -12.48
CA LEU A 133 4.32 24.10 -12.39
C LEU A 133 4.91 23.54 -13.69
N ALA A 134 4.47 24.01 -14.85
CA ALA A 134 5.03 23.60 -16.14
C ALA A 134 6.51 23.99 -16.32
N SER A 135 6.97 25.03 -15.63
CA SER A 135 8.39 25.41 -15.67
C SER A 135 9.34 24.38 -15.05
N MET A 136 8.80 23.44 -14.28
CA MET A 136 9.52 22.33 -13.63
C MET A 136 9.31 21.00 -14.38
N ASN A 137 9.10 21.10 -15.69
CA ASN A 137 8.81 19.93 -16.51
C ASN A 137 10.03 19.01 -16.63
N GLU A 138 9.79 17.70 -16.57
CA GLU A 138 10.78 16.64 -16.72
C GLU A 138 10.30 15.68 -17.82
N PRO A 139 11.16 15.31 -18.79
CA PRO A 139 10.75 14.40 -19.86
C PRO A 139 10.43 13.02 -19.29
N ILE A 140 9.37 12.41 -19.77
CA ILE A 140 9.04 11.01 -19.47
C ILE A 140 9.64 10.15 -20.58
N PRO A 141 10.32 9.04 -20.25
CA PRO A 141 10.81 8.08 -21.24
C PRO A 141 9.66 7.51 -22.07
N GLU A 142 9.91 7.23 -23.35
CA GLU A 142 9.00 6.45 -24.19
C GLU A 142 9.12 4.97 -23.85
N TYR A 143 7.98 4.26 -23.82
CA TYR A 143 7.92 2.85 -23.53
C TYR A 143 7.31 2.06 -24.70
N PRO A 144 7.64 0.77 -24.87
CA PRO A 144 7.03 -0.06 -25.90
C PRO A 144 5.53 -0.27 -25.66
N VAL A 145 4.84 -0.80 -26.68
CA VAL A 145 3.42 -1.15 -26.54
C VAL A 145 3.29 -2.39 -25.63
N GLY A 146 2.40 -2.30 -24.64
CA GLY A 146 2.13 -3.37 -23.68
C GLY A 146 1.09 -4.39 -24.15
N ASP A 147 1.10 -5.53 -23.50
CA ASP A 147 0.11 -6.59 -23.67
C ASP A 147 -0.99 -6.45 -22.61
N ILE A 148 -2.22 -6.16 -23.06
CA ILE A 148 -3.38 -5.91 -22.20
C ILE A 148 -3.74 -7.15 -21.36
N GLU A 149 -3.74 -8.35 -21.97
CA GLU A 149 -4.14 -9.58 -21.26
C GLU A 149 -3.06 -10.02 -20.25
N ALA A 150 -1.79 -9.85 -20.60
CA ALA A 150 -0.70 -10.04 -19.64
C ALA A 150 -0.82 -9.07 -18.47
N GLY A 151 -1.10 -7.79 -18.73
CA GLY A 151 -1.33 -6.77 -17.71
C GLY A 151 -2.54 -7.08 -16.82
N ARG A 152 -3.66 -7.52 -17.41
CA ARG A 152 -4.87 -7.97 -16.72
C ARG A 152 -4.59 -9.12 -15.76
N SER A 153 -3.95 -10.16 -16.24
CA SER A 153 -3.57 -11.31 -15.42
C SER A 153 -2.63 -10.90 -14.28
N PHE A 154 -1.64 -10.08 -14.60
CA PHE A 154 -0.65 -9.63 -13.65
C PHE A 154 -1.22 -8.72 -12.55
N TYR A 155 -2.12 -7.78 -12.91
CA TYR A 155 -2.83 -6.94 -11.97
C TYR A 155 -3.53 -7.74 -10.86
N HIS A 156 -4.20 -8.83 -11.24
CA HIS A 156 -4.95 -9.65 -10.30
C HIS A 156 -4.11 -10.62 -9.47
N ARG A 157 -2.82 -10.80 -9.80
CA ARG A 157 -1.97 -11.82 -9.16
C ARG A 157 -0.79 -11.26 -8.37
N VAL A 158 -0.27 -10.09 -8.77
CA VAL A 158 0.97 -9.56 -8.14
C VAL A 158 0.73 -8.90 -6.79
N GLY A 159 -0.52 -8.50 -6.50
CA GLY A 159 -0.92 -7.87 -5.23
C GLY A 159 -1.64 -6.51 -5.34
N CYS A 160 -1.88 -5.98 -6.55
CA CYS A 160 -2.60 -4.71 -6.73
C CYS A 160 -3.99 -4.76 -6.08
N VAL A 161 -4.68 -5.90 -6.20
CA VAL A 161 -6.04 -6.11 -5.66
C VAL A 161 -6.09 -6.16 -4.13
N ALA A 162 -4.97 -6.13 -3.42
CA ALA A 162 -4.96 -5.94 -1.97
C ALA A 162 -5.51 -4.57 -1.56
N CYS A 163 -5.32 -3.57 -2.41
CA CYS A 163 -5.69 -2.17 -2.14
C CYS A 163 -6.70 -1.62 -3.17
N HIS A 164 -6.59 -2.04 -4.43
CA HIS A 164 -7.44 -1.60 -5.53
C HIS A 164 -8.54 -2.61 -5.81
N ALA A 165 -9.64 -2.14 -6.41
CA ALA A 165 -10.72 -3.02 -6.80
C ALA A 165 -10.25 -4.02 -7.88
N PRO A 166 -10.58 -5.31 -7.78
CA PRO A 166 -10.43 -6.21 -8.92
C PRO A 166 -11.44 -5.88 -10.02
N GLU A 167 -11.20 -6.36 -11.22
CA GLU A 167 -12.17 -6.31 -12.31
C GLU A 167 -13.39 -7.16 -11.96
N VAL A 168 -14.58 -6.62 -12.13
CA VAL A 168 -15.82 -7.35 -11.87
C VAL A 168 -15.95 -8.53 -12.84
N GLY A 169 -16.17 -9.71 -12.29
CA GLY A 169 -16.24 -10.95 -13.06
C GLY A 169 -14.89 -11.59 -13.40
N TYR A 170 -13.75 -10.95 -13.09
CA TYR A 170 -12.46 -11.62 -13.22
C TYR A 170 -12.36 -12.76 -12.21
N ARG A 171 -12.00 -13.93 -12.71
CA ARG A 171 -11.82 -15.12 -11.90
C ARG A 171 -10.39 -15.63 -12.04
N PRO A 172 -9.61 -15.71 -10.95
CA PRO A 172 -8.29 -16.30 -10.98
C PRO A 172 -8.34 -17.76 -11.42
N GLU A 173 -7.29 -18.20 -12.12
CA GLU A 173 -7.14 -19.59 -12.54
C GLU A 173 -7.16 -20.54 -11.31
N GLY A 174 -7.85 -21.67 -11.46
CA GLY A 174 -7.99 -22.67 -10.39
C GLY A 174 -9.15 -22.42 -9.40
N ILE A 175 -9.83 -21.28 -9.47
CA ILE A 175 -11.03 -21.03 -8.67
C ILE A 175 -12.24 -21.71 -9.33
N PRO A 176 -13.01 -22.55 -8.61
CA PRO A 176 -14.21 -23.18 -9.14
C PRO A 176 -15.21 -22.18 -9.71
N GLU A 177 -15.85 -22.52 -10.84
CA GLU A 177 -16.81 -21.62 -11.51
C GLU A 177 -18.01 -21.24 -10.62
N ASN A 178 -18.40 -22.11 -9.70
CA ASN A 178 -19.49 -21.90 -8.76
C ASN A 178 -19.08 -21.21 -7.47
N ALA A 179 -17.79 -20.83 -7.28
CA ALA A 179 -17.38 -20.07 -6.11
C ALA A 179 -17.91 -18.64 -6.23
N GLU A 180 -18.62 -18.18 -5.21
CA GLU A 180 -19.06 -16.79 -5.11
C GLU A 180 -17.90 -15.91 -4.63
N ILE A 181 -17.61 -14.82 -5.38
CA ILE A 181 -16.63 -13.80 -5.01
C ILE A 181 -17.40 -12.50 -4.84
N GLU A 182 -17.86 -12.24 -3.63
CA GLU A 182 -18.59 -11.02 -3.31
C GLU A 182 -17.60 -9.94 -2.86
N LEU A 183 -17.42 -8.92 -3.71
CA LEU A 183 -16.50 -7.81 -3.48
C LEU A 183 -17.21 -6.50 -3.12
N SER A 184 -18.56 -6.54 -3.05
CA SER A 184 -19.36 -5.37 -2.68
C SER A 184 -19.04 -4.90 -1.26
N GLY A 185 -18.89 -3.59 -1.10
CA GLY A 185 -18.63 -2.97 0.20
C GLY A 185 -17.19 -3.07 0.72
N LEU A 186 -16.27 -3.70 -0.01
CA LEU A 186 -14.87 -3.73 0.41
C LEU A 186 -14.18 -2.37 0.16
N PRO A 187 -13.48 -1.83 1.15
CA PRO A 187 -12.71 -0.59 0.97
C PRO A 187 -11.67 -0.75 -0.14
N SER A 188 -11.69 0.14 -1.11
CA SER A 188 -10.78 0.12 -2.26
C SER A 188 -10.32 1.52 -2.63
N VAL A 189 -9.03 1.65 -2.90
CA VAL A 189 -8.47 2.89 -3.45
C VAL A 189 -8.86 3.00 -4.92
N ALA A 190 -9.59 4.04 -5.30
CA ALA A 190 -9.98 4.26 -6.68
C ALA A 190 -8.80 4.71 -7.57
N MET A 191 -8.83 4.31 -8.85
CA MET A 191 -7.78 4.58 -9.83
C MET A 191 -8.26 5.50 -10.98
N ASN A 192 -9.22 6.34 -10.72
CA ASN A 192 -9.90 7.19 -11.69
C ASN A 192 -9.00 8.15 -12.48
N LEU A 193 -7.71 8.20 -12.19
CA LEU A 193 -6.75 9.03 -12.93
C LEU A 193 -6.02 8.28 -14.05
N ALA A 194 -6.29 6.97 -14.23
CA ALA A 194 -5.62 6.18 -15.27
C ALA A 194 -5.82 6.76 -16.68
N ASP A 195 -7.02 7.30 -16.97
CA ASP A 195 -7.34 7.91 -18.26
C ASP A 195 -6.70 9.29 -18.49
N LEU A 196 -6.28 9.94 -17.41
CA LEU A 196 -5.65 11.26 -17.46
C LEU A 196 -4.12 11.22 -17.65
N TYR A 197 -3.53 10.03 -17.50
CA TYR A 197 -2.12 9.80 -17.73
C TYR A 197 -1.90 9.22 -19.14
N SER A 198 -0.82 9.64 -19.84
CA SER A 198 -0.37 8.90 -21.01
C SER A 198 0.08 7.48 -20.60
N LEU A 199 0.18 6.57 -21.57
CA LEU A 199 0.70 5.21 -21.32
C LEU A 199 2.10 5.28 -20.69
N ASP A 200 2.97 6.12 -21.26
CA ASP A 200 4.33 6.29 -20.77
C ASP A 200 4.40 6.84 -19.35
N ALA A 201 3.57 7.85 -19.05
CA ALA A 201 3.49 8.44 -17.71
C ALA A 201 2.99 7.42 -16.66
N LEU A 202 2.01 6.60 -17.03
CA LEU A 202 1.50 5.56 -16.15
C LEU A 202 2.51 4.43 -15.95
N ALA A 203 3.16 3.95 -17.01
CA ALA A 203 4.21 2.95 -16.94
C ALA A 203 5.39 3.43 -16.08
N HIS A 204 5.82 4.68 -16.28
CA HIS A 204 6.89 5.29 -15.49
C HIS A 204 6.52 5.41 -14.01
N PHE A 205 5.29 5.82 -13.70
CA PHE A 205 4.79 5.85 -12.33
C PHE A 205 4.76 4.46 -11.68
N LEU A 206 4.32 3.43 -12.41
CA LEU A 206 4.27 2.05 -11.89
C LEU A 206 5.66 1.48 -11.62
N LEU A 207 6.66 1.85 -12.42
CA LEU A 207 8.07 1.48 -12.21
C LEU A 207 8.69 2.16 -11.00
N LYS A 208 8.32 3.42 -10.73
CA LYS A 208 8.99 4.27 -9.74
C LYS A 208 8.00 5.10 -8.93
N PRO A 209 7.06 4.46 -8.21
CA PRO A 209 5.97 5.18 -7.55
C PRO A 209 6.47 6.17 -6.49
N HIS A 210 7.58 5.89 -5.81
CA HIS A 210 8.12 6.76 -4.76
C HIS A 210 8.80 8.02 -5.31
N GLU A 211 9.28 8.02 -6.57
CA GLU A 211 9.80 9.22 -7.23
C GLU A 211 8.70 10.26 -7.45
N HIS A 212 7.44 9.84 -7.54
CA HIS A 212 6.29 10.71 -7.75
C HIS A 212 5.44 10.91 -6.50
N ARG A 213 5.29 9.86 -5.68
CA ARG A 213 4.49 9.86 -4.45
C ARG A 213 5.32 9.47 -3.24
N PRO A 214 6.06 10.42 -2.68
CA PRO A 214 6.99 10.16 -1.57
C PRO A 214 6.30 9.68 -0.29
N SER A 215 4.98 9.86 -0.16
CA SER A 215 4.23 9.29 0.97
C SER A 215 4.38 7.77 1.12
N GLY A 216 4.77 7.06 0.05
CA GLY A 216 4.92 5.60 0.05
C GLY A 216 3.60 4.82 0.17
N ARG A 217 2.43 5.50 0.09
CA ARG A 217 1.11 4.84 0.19
C ARG A 217 0.81 3.95 -1.02
N MET A 218 1.36 4.25 -2.18
CA MET A 218 1.49 3.32 -3.30
C MET A 218 2.91 2.75 -3.25
N PRO A 219 3.10 1.50 -2.81
CA PRO A 219 4.43 0.92 -2.67
C PRO A 219 4.99 0.43 -4.02
N ASP A 220 6.30 0.21 -4.07
CA ASP A 220 7.01 -0.30 -5.24
C ASP A 220 6.95 -1.84 -5.30
N PHE A 221 6.26 -2.38 -6.31
CA PHE A 221 6.14 -3.83 -6.53
C PHE A 221 7.34 -4.45 -7.26
N LYS A 222 8.42 -3.72 -7.47
CA LYS A 222 9.64 -4.18 -8.17
C LYS A 222 9.30 -4.72 -9.56
N LEU A 223 8.51 -3.95 -10.28
CA LEU A 223 8.10 -4.31 -11.63
C LEU A 223 9.29 -4.22 -12.58
N SER A 224 9.40 -5.18 -13.50
CA SER A 224 10.20 -5.00 -14.70
C SER A 224 9.51 -3.99 -15.62
N GLU A 225 10.27 -3.42 -16.56
CA GLU A 225 9.73 -2.49 -17.56
C GLU A 225 8.56 -3.13 -18.32
N LYS A 226 8.71 -4.38 -18.77
CA LYS A 226 7.63 -5.11 -19.44
C LYS A 226 6.36 -5.22 -18.59
N GLU A 227 6.49 -5.61 -17.32
CA GLU A 227 5.34 -5.73 -16.41
C GLU A 227 4.64 -4.39 -16.17
N ALA A 228 5.40 -3.31 -16.03
CA ALA A 228 4.83 -1.98 -15.85
C ALA A 228 4.09 -1.48 -17.10
N VAL A 229 4.64 -1.75 -18.27
CA VAL A 229 4.03 -1.38 -19.55
C VAL A 229 2.76 -2.21 -19.83
N ASP A 230 2.79 -3.52 -19.59
CA ASP A 230 1.63 -4.39 -19.71
C ASP A 230 0.50 -3.94 -18.75
N LEU A 231 0.84 -3.63 -17.50
CA LEU A 231 -0.10 -3.07 -16.52
C LEU A 231 -0.68 -1.73 -16.97
N ALA A 232 0.17 -0.83 -17.48
CA ALA A 232 -0.29 0.46 -17.97
C ALA A 232 -1.23 0.30 -19.17
N ALA A 233 -0.92 -0.62 -20.09
CA ALA A 233 -1.79 -0.96 -21.23
C ALA A 233 -3.15 -1.50 -20.76
N TYR A 234 -3.17 -2.43 -19.81
CA TYR A 234 -4.41 -2.95 -19.23
C TYR A 234 -5.24 -1.85 -18.55
N LEU A 235 -4.64 -1.05 -17.67
CA LEU A 235 -5.36 -0.02 -16.92
C LEU A 235 -5.93 1.08 -17.85
N ARG A 236 -5.33 1.27 -19.02
CA ARG A 236 -5.83 2.21 -20.03
C ARG A 236 -6.77 1.58 -21.08
N ALA A 237 -6.90 0.28 -21.11
CA ALA A 237 -7.76 -0.43 -22.08
C ALA A 237 -9.24 -0.42 -21.71
N GLY A 238 -9.59 0.08 -20.53
CA GLY A 238 -11.00 0.27 -20.16
C GLY A 238 -11.70 1.27 -21.09
N PRO A 239 -13.04 1.29 -21.11
CA PRO A 239 -13.77 2.31 -21.84
C PRO A 239 -13.33 3.70 -21.34
N ASP A 240 -13.15 4.64 -22.27
CA ASP A 240 -12.77 6.01 -21.95
C ASP A 240 -13.66 6.56 -20.83
N LEU A 241 -13.08 7.28 -19.90
CA LEU A 241 -13.83 8.01 -18.89
C LEU A 241 -14.88 8.84 -19.62
N VAL A 242 -16.18 8.67 -19.30
CA VAL A 242 -17.23 9.48 -19.92
C VAL A 242 -17.15 10.89 -19.37
N LEU A 243 -16.11 11.58 -19.79
CA LEU A 243 -15.97 13.01 -19.53
C LEU A 243 -17.02 13.76 -20.37
N PRO A 244 -17.54 14.88 -19.89
CA PRO A 244 -18.36 15.75 -20.71
C PRO A 244 -17.66 16.06 -22.04
N LYS A 245 -18.40 16.02 -23.16
CA LYS A 245 -17.83 16.16 -24.50
C LYS A 245 -16.92 17.39 -24.65
N ASN A 246 -17.31 18.52 -24.07
CA ASN A 246 -16.51 19.73 -24.04
C ASN A 246 -15.15 19.55 -23.33
N LEU A 247 -15.06 18.68 -22.34
CA LEU A 247 -13.83 18.36 -21.65
C LEU A 247 -12.96 17.39 -22.47
N THR A 248 -13.58 16.37 -23.08
CA THR A 248 -12.87 15.45 -23.99
C THR A 248 -12.29 16.20 -25.18
N ASP A 249 -13.06 17.10 -25.79
CA ASP A 249 -12.58 17.94 -26.90
C ASP A 249 -11.43 18.86 -26.45
N ALA A 250 -11.49 19.40 -25.23
CA ALA A 250 -10.43 20.23 -24.67
C ALA A 250 -9.15 19.43 -24.38
N LEU A 251 -9.27 18.22 -23.85
CA LEU A 251 -8.13 17.30 -23.62
C LEU A 251 -7.44 16.92 -24.93
N ALA A 252 -8.20 16.67 -26.00
CA ALA A 252 -7.66 16.34 -27.32
C ALA A 252 -6.95 17.51 -28.01
N ALA A 253 -7.25 18.75 -27.62
CA ALA A 253 -6.73 19.97 -28.20
C ALA A 253 -5.62 20.62 -27.35
N THR A 254 -5.06 19.91 -26.36
CA THR A 254 -4.06 20.51 -25.47
C THR A 254 -2.71 20.71 -26.15
N GLU A 255 -2.24 21.96 -26.13
CA GLU A 255 -0.89 22.32 -26.53
C GLU A 255 0.03 22.38 -25.28
N PRO A 256 1.34 22.16 -25.45
CA PRO A 256 2.30 22.38 -24.38
C PRO A 256 2.17 23.80 -23.79
N ILE A 257 2.27 23.93 -22.48
CA ILE A 257 2.21 25.22 -21.80
C ILE A 257 3.50 25.99 -22.12
N GLU A 258 3.41 26.97 -23.02
CA GLU A 258 4.52 27.89 -23.30
C GLU A 258 4.75 28.80 -22.09
N ARG A 259 6.02 29.04 -21.78
CA ARG A 259 6.39 29.86 -20.62
C ARG A 259 6.05 31.34 -20.82
N ASP A 260 5.18 31.88 -20.00
CA ASP A 260 4.93 33.29 -19.78
C ASP A 260 5.60 33.75 -18.49
N GLU A 261 6.53 34.72 -18.57
CA GLU A 261 7.31 35.15 -17.40
C GLU A 261 6.46 35.88 -16.34
N ALA A 262 5.42 36.61 -16.73
CA ALA A 262 4.54 37.28 -15.78
C ALA A 262 3.64 36.28 -15.02
N LEU A 263 3.07 35.33 -15.75
CA LEU A 263 2.28 34.25 -15.15
C LEU A 263 3.15 33.34 -14.29
N PHE A 264 4.37 33.01 -14.72
CA PHE A 264 5.33 32.26 -13.91
C PHE A 264 5.64 32.96 -12.58
N ALA A 265 5.96 34.26 -12.60
CA ALA A 265 6.28 35.02 -11.38
C ALA A 265 5.06 35.06 -10.43
N LYS A 266 3.87 35.33 -10.97
CA LYS A 266 2.61 35.32 -10.23
C LYS A 266 2.31 33.93 -9.66
N GLY A 267 2.47 32.85 -10.44
CA GLY A 267 2.25 31.48 -9.99
C GLY A 267 3.18 31.07 -8.87
N LYS A 268 4.46 31.48 -8.93
CA LYS A 268 5.43 31.24 -7.86
C LYS A 268 5.03 31.91 -6.54
N GLU A 269 4.48 33.12 -6.59
CA GLU A 269 3.97 33.83 -5.44
C GLU A 269 2.70 33.16 -4.88
N LEU A 270 1.75 32.79 -5.75
CA LEU A 270 0.52 32.10 -5.40
C LEU A 270 0.79 30.75 -4.76
N PHE A 271 1.76 29.99 -5.25
CA PHE A 271 2.16 28.71 -4.67
C PHE A 271 2.56 28.84 -3.19
N ARG A 272 3.18 29.95 -2.82
CA ARG A 272 3.56 30.24 -1.43
C ARG A 272 2.39 30.81 -0.63
N SER A 273 1.67 31.79 -1.17
CA SER A 273 0.59 32.48 -0.45
C SER A 273 -0.62 31.58 -0.21
N LYS A 274 -0.91 30.65 -1.13
CA LYS A 274 -1.93 29.59 -0.93
C LYS A 274 -1.39 28.37 -0.16
N GLN A 275 -0.15 28.44 0.33
CA GLN A 275 0.49 27.42 1.17
C GLN A 275 0.59 26.02 0.51
N CYS A 276 0.66 25.92 -0.82
CA CYS A 276 0.86 24.64 -1.49
C CYS A 276 2.15 23.94 -1.03
N ASN A 277 3.17 24.75 -0.69
CA ASN A 277 4.49 24.31 -0.23
C ASN A 277 4.53 23.76 1.20
N VAL A 278 3.42 23.72 1.94
CA VAL A 278 3.37 23.02 3.23
C VAL A 278 3.12 21.52 3.08
N CYS A 279 2.56 21.11 1.93
CA CYS A 279 2.30 19.71 1.59
C CYS A 279 3.17 19.20 0.44
N HIS A 280 3.42 20.05 -0.56
CA HIS A 280 4.17 19.70 -1.76
C HIS A 280 5.59 20.23 -1.71
N SER A 281 6.56 19.33 -1.82
CA SER A 281 7.94 19.72 -2.04
C SER A 281 8.19 20.00 -3.52
N ILE A 282 9.03 21.00 -3.78
CA ILE A 282 9.59 21.32 -5.09
C ILE A 282 11.09 21.15 -4.98
N PRO A 283 11.75 20.42 -5.90
CA PRO A 283 13.19 20.38 -5.95
C PRO A 283 13.71 21.80 -6.20
N ASP A 284 14.33 22.40 -5.22
CA ASP A 284 15.15 23.57 -5.44
C ASP A 284 16.50 23.06 -5.99
N LYS A 285 16.87 23.47 -7.20
CA LYS A 285 18.16 23.11 -7.80
C LYS A 285 19.37 23.50 -6.94
N ALA A 286 19.14 24.32 -5.91
CA ALA A 286 20.16 24.78 -4.96
C ALA A 286 20.19 23.98 -3.65
N SER A 287 19.18 23.15 -3.35
CA SER A 287 19.12 22.34 -2.12
C SER A 287 18.69 20.92 -2.46
N SER A 288 19.53 19.96 -2.15
CA SER A 288 19.22 18.54 -2.24
C SER A 288 18.17 18.11 -1.19
N GLY A 289 16.90 18.42 -1.44
CA GLY A 289 15.76 18.12 -0.58
C GLY A 289 14.87 19.35 -0.45
N GLY A 290 13.72 19.32 -1.10
CA GLY A 290 12.71 20.36 -0.93
C GLY A 290 12.29 20.41 0.55
N SER A 291 12.43 21.57 1.18
CA SER A 291 11.98 21.76 2.56
C SER A 291 10.53 22.22 2.54
N LEU A 292 9.66 21.49 3.24
CA LEU A 292 8.30 21.93 3.48
C LEU A 292 8.30 23.20 4.34
N ALA A 293 7.37 24.11 4.06
CA ALA A 293 7.20 25.31 4.86
C ALA A 293 6.72 24.96 6.28
N LYS A 294 7.05 25.79 7.25
CA LYS A 294 6.54 25.62 8.61
C LYS A 294 5.05 25.97 8.68
N PRO A 295 4.29 25.30 9.54
CA PRO A 295 2.89 25.64 9.80
C PRO A 295 2.71 27.11 10.19
N GLN A 296 1.70 27.76 9.61
CA GLN A 296 1.38 29.17 9.89
C GLN A 296 -0.02 29.37 10.50
N SER A 297 -0.72 28.27 10.78
CA SER A 297 -2.06 28.29 11.38
C SER A 297 -2.01 28.06 12.90
N ILE A 298 -3.14 28.25 13.56
CA ILE A 298 -3.26 27.96 15.01
C ILE A 298 -2.88 26.50 15.30
N PRO A 299 -2.25 26.21 16.45
CA PRO A 299 -1.93 24.83 16.84
C PRO A 299 -3.18 23.93 16.90
N LEU A 300 -3.01 22.61 16.71
CA LEU A 300 -4.13 21.67 16.82
C LEU A 300 -4.85 21.75 18.16
N ALA A 301 -4.13 22.01 19.25
CA ALA A 301 -4.70 22.12 20.60
C ALA A 301 -5.61 23.35 20.78
N ASP A 302 -5.47 24.37 19.92
CA ASP A 302 -6.27 25.61 19.99
C ASP A 302 -7.50 25.55 19.08
N ILE A 303 -7.69 24.46 18.33
CA ILE A 303 -8.87 24.25 17.48
C ILE A 303 -10.05 23.84 18.37
N ASN A 304 -11.15 24.60 18.29
CA ASN A 304 -12.40 24.18 18.93
C ASN A 304 -13.06 23.05 18.12
N PRO A 305 -13.16 21.81 18.67
CA PRO A 305 -13.71 20.66 17.96
C PRO A 305 -15.22 20.74 17.67
N ASP A 306 -15.93 21.69 18.29
CA ASP A 306 -17.38 21.85 18.17
C ASP A 306 -17.79 22.91 17.14
N VAL A 307 -16.82 23.61 16.56
CA VAL A 307 -17.09 24.65 15.55
C VAL A 307 -17.17 24.04 14.16
N ILE A 308 -18.33 24.16 13.51
CA ILE A 308 -18.54 23.84 12.10
C ILE A 308 -18.07 25.03 11.28
N GLY A 309 -16.96 24.87 10.55
CA GLY A 309 -16.40 25.93 9.69
C GLY A 309 -14.96 25.64 9.28
N GLY A 310 -14.33 26.56 8.58
CA GLY A 310 -12.97 26.37 8.09
C GLY A 310 -12.86 25.11 7.22
N CYS A 311 -11.93 24.20 7.57
CA CYS A 311 -11.72 22.95 6.85
C CYS A 311 -12.90 21.96 6.97
N PHE A 312 -13.82 22.17 7.94
CA PHE A 312 -15.03 21.36 8.15
C PHE A 312 -16.26 21.94 7.45
N SER A 313 -16.12 23.04 6.72
CA SER A 313 -17.22 23.66 5.98
C SER A 313 -17.77 22.68 4.91
N GLU A 314 -19.02 22.88 4.54
CA GLU A 314 -19.68 22.08 3.49
C GLU A 314 -19.35 22.55 2.06
N ARG A 315 -18.75 23.73 1.95
CA ARG A 315 -18.39 24.35 0.67
C ARG A 315 -17.02 25.01 0.74
N PRO A 316 -16.28 25.01 -0.38
CA PRO A 316 -15.00 25.73 -0.42
C PRO A 316 -15.25 27.24 -0.21
N SER A 317 -14.48 27.83 0.69
CA SER A 317 -14.53 29.29 0.97
C SER A 317 -13.52 30.08 0.12
N GLY A 318 -12.54 29.39 -0.49
CA GLY A 318 -11.41 30.01 -1.18
C GLY A 318 -10.33 30.53 -0.23
N GLY A 319 -9.31 31.14 -0.80
CA GLY A 319 -8.15 31.65 -0.04
C GLY A 319 -7.18 30.54 0.36
N ALA A 320 -6.69 30.57 1.59
CA ALA A 320 -5.75 29.58 2.13
C ALA A 320 -6.43 28.52 3.03
N ILE A 321 -7.75 28.51 3.09
CA ILE A 321 -8.50 27.53 3.89
C ILE A 321 -8.83 26.31 3.01
N PRO A 322 -8.25 25.13 3.29
CA PRO A 322 -8.48 23.95 2.50
C PRO A 322 -9.89 23.37 2.72
N PHE A 323 -10.52 22.93 1.64
CA PHE A 323 -11.79 22.21 1.65
C PHE A 323 -11.57 20.75 1.28
N TYR A 324 -11.73 19.85 2.24
CA TYR A 324 -11.55 18.41 2.06
C TYR A 324 -12.81 17.68 1.60
N GLY A 325 -14.00 18.22 1.90
CA GLY A 325 -15.28 17.53 1.67
C GLY A 325 -15.42 16.27 2.51
N LEU A 326 -15.07 16.37 3.78
CA LEU A 326 -15.19 15.30 4.77
C LEU A 326 -16.65 14.85 4.92
N ASP A 327 -16.87 13.55 5.10
CA ASP A 327 -18.16 13.04 5.51
C ASP A 327 -18.39 13.24 7.02
N GLU A 328 -19.59 12.91 7.49
CA GLU A 328 -19.97 13.12 8.90
C GLU A 328 -19.20 12.20 9.86
N VAL A 329 -18.82 11.00 9.40
CA VAL A 329 -18.03 10.05 10.23
C VAL A 329 -16.62 10.59 10.41
N GLN A 330 -16.00 11.06 9.35
CA GLN A 330 -14.66 11.66 9.37
C GLN A 330 -14.62 12.93 10.21
N LYS A 331 -15.63 13.83 10.09
CA LYS A 331 -15.74 15.03 10.93
C LYS A 331 -15.85 14.68 12.42
N ARG A 332 -16.70 13.72 12.77
CA ARG A 332 -16.84 13.22 14.14
C ARG A 332 -15.56 12.59 14.66
N ALA A 333 -14.88 11.78 13.85
CA ALA A 333 -13.62 11.15 14.20
C ALA A 333 -12.53 12.18 14.50
N ILE A 334 -12.37 13.19 13.64
CA ILE A 334 -11.41 14.28 13.84
C ILE A 334 -11.77 15.07 15.10
N SER A 335 -13.04 15.43 15.29
CA SER A 335 -13.49 16.14 16.50
C SER A 335 -13.23 15.34 17.78
N ALA A 336 -13.47 14.01 17.77
CA ALA A 336 -13.16 13.12 18.88
C ALA A 336 -11.64 13.08 19.17
N ALA A 337 -10.81 13.04 18.14
CA ALA A 337 -9.34 13.10 18.28
C ALA A 337 -8.88 14.43 18.87
N LEU A 338 -9.43 15.55 18.39
CA LEU A 338 -9.10 16.89 18.91
C LEU A 338 -9.43 17.03 20.41
N ARG A 339 -10.57 16.51 20.87
CA ARG A 339 -10.93 16.49 22.30
C ARG A 339 -9.97 15.66 23.15
N ARG A 340 -9.23 14.73 22.56
CA ARG A 340 -8.30 13.81 23.26
C ARG A 340 -6.83 14.15 23.10
N LEU A 341 -6.49 15.26 22.42
CA LEU A 341 -5.10 15.64 22.16
C LEU A 341 -4.24 15.65 23.44
N ASP A 342 -4.72 16.27 24.50
CA ASP A 342 -3.97 16.42 25.75
C ASP A 342 -3.94 15.13 26.59
N SER A 343 -5.02 14.34 26.54
CA SER A 343 -5.13 13.09 27.30
C SER A 343 -4.48 11.91 26.63
N ARG A 344 -4.20 11.99 25.30
CA ARG A 344 -3.59 10.90 24.55
C ARG A 344 -2.17 10.64 25.04
N LYS A 345 -1.97 9.45 25.53
CA LYS A 345 -0.64 8.99 25.93
C LYS A 345 0.25 8.78 24.70
N LYS A 346 1.54 8.99 24.89
CA LYS A 346 2.53 8.55 23.89
C LYS A 346 2.37 7.06 23.65
N PHE A 347 2.47 6.66 22.40
CA PHE A 347 2.42 5.23 22.03
C PHE A 347 3.45 4.42 22.82
N ASP A 348 3.02 3.28 23.35
CA ASP A 348 3.93 2.20 23.63
C ASP A 348 4.43 1.58 22.32
N LEU A 349 5.40 0.70 22.40
CA LEU A 349 6.01 0.12 21.21
C LEU A 349 5.01 -0.70 20.37
N LYS A 350 4.03 -1.36 21.00
CA LYS A 350 3.01 -2.15 20.31
C LYS A 350 2.07 -1.24 19.52
N ALA A 351 1.59 -0.18 20.14
CA ALA A 351 0.74 0.81 19.49
C ALA A 351 1.46 1.54 18.35
N GLU A 352 2.77 1.84 18.50
CA GLU A 352 3.58 2.46 17.45
C GLU A 352 3.71 1.55 16.22
N VAL A 353 3.95 0.25 16.42
CA VAL A 353 4.01 -0.71 15.32
C VAL A 353 2.67 -0.88 14.65
N ASP A 354 1.57 -1.04 15.42
CA ASP A 354 0.23 -1.16 14.87
C ASP A 354 -0.17 0.07 14.04
N TRP A 355 0.12 1.27 14.55
CA TRP A 355 -0.08 2.52 13.83
C TRP A 355 0.62 2.55 12.47
N ARG A 356 1.91 2.19 12.42
CA ARG A 356 2.68 2.15 11.17
C ARG A 356 2.17 1.09 10.19
N LEU A 357 1.78 -0.09 10.69
CA LEU A 357 1.19 -1.14 9.86
C LEU A 357 -0.14 -0.70 9.22
N LYS A 358 -0.94 0.11 9.94
CA LYS A 358 -2.16 0.73 9.40
C LYS A 358 -1.85 1.82 8.36
N GLN A 359 -0.91 2.73 8.67
CA GLN A 359 -0.53 3.83 7.77
C GLN A 359 0.04 3.33 6.43
N LEU A 360 0.94 2.34 6.48
CA LEU A 360 1.55 1.75 5.29
C LEU A 360 0.67 0.66 4.65
N ASN A 361 -0.52 0.44 5.21
CA ASN A 361 -1.47 -0.59 4.77
C ASN A 361 -0.88 -2.00 4.67
N CYS A 362 0.08 -2.34 5.54
CA CYS A 362 0.64 -3.70 5.62
C CYS A 362 -0.44 -4.74 5.94
N TYR A 363 -1.47 -4.33 6.67
CA TYR A 363 -2.64 -5.13 6.99
C TYR A 363 -3.54 -5.48 5.80
N ALA A 364 -3.33 -4.91 4.61
CA ALA A 364 -3.99 -5.37 3.40
C ALA A 364 -3.58 -6.79 3.00
N CYS A 365 -2.36 -7.19 3.40
CA CYS A 365 -1.75 -8.47 3.04
C CYS A 365 -1.39 -9.32 4.25
N HIS A 366 -1.06 -8.71 5.39
CA HIS A 366 -0.53 -9.38 6.57
C HIS A 366 -1.47 -9.28 7.77
N GLU A 367 -1.60 -10.37 8.51
CA GLU A 367 -2.27 -10.39 9.81
C GLU A 367 -1.22 -10.26 10.93
N ARG A 368 -1.58 -9.56 12.03
CA ARG A 368 -0.84 -9.57 13.30
C ARG A 368 -1.79 -9.42 14.48
N GLY A 369 -1.74 -10.39 15.42
CA GLY A 369 -2.58 -10.37 16.60
C GLY A 369 -4.08 -10.44 16.31
N GLY A 370 -4.48 -11.11 15.24
CA GLY A 370 -5.86 -11.20 14.80
C GLY A 370 -6.40 -9.96 14.07
N VAL A 371 -5.51 -8.98 13.74
CA VAL A 371 -5.86 -7.76 13.00
C VAL A 371 -5.25 -7.82 11.60
N GLY A 372 -6.02 -7.43 10.59
CA GLY A 372 -5.56 -7.35 9.20
C GLY A 372 -5.62 -8.69 8.45
N GLY A 373 -4.79 -8.82 7.43
CA GLY A 373 -4.88 -9.86 6.41
C GLY A 373 -5.79 -9.46 5.25
N PRO A 374 -5.71 -10.14 4.10
CA PRO A 374 -6.66 -9.92 3.02
C PRO A 374 -8.08 -10.19 3.49
N GLU A 375 -9.04 -9.39 3.04
CA GLU A 375 -10.46 -9.72 3.21
C GLU A 375 -10.76 -11.05 2.51
N MET A 376 -11.66 -11.86 3.08
CA MET A 376 -11.95 -13.23 2.61
C MET A 376 -12.21 -13.29 1.09
N ALA A 377 -12.96 -12.33 0.56
CA ALA A 377 -13.26 -12.27 -0.88
C ALA A 377 -12.03 -11.94 -1.75
N ARG A 378 -10.98 -11.35 -1.17
CA ARG A 378 -9.72 -11.03 -1.87
C ARG A 378 -8.67 -12.13 -1.76
N GLU A 379 -8.83 -13.10 -0.87
CA GLU A 379 -7.86 -14.17 -0.66
C GLU A 379 -7.58 -14.97 -1.93
N VAL A 380 -8.59 -15.15 -2.77
CA VAL A 380 -8.50 -15.88 -4.04
C VAL A 380 -7.47 -15.30 -5.01
N TYR A 381 -7.07 -14.04 -4.84
CA TYR A 381 -6.09 -13.37 -5.71
C TYR A 381 -4.62 -13.57 -5.25
N PHE A 382 -4.38 -14.22 -4.10
CA PHE A 382 -3.02 -14.31 -3.54
C PHE A 382 -2.30 -15.63 -3.79
N GLY A 383 -3.02 -16.75 -3.93
CA GLY A 383 -2.44 -18.05 -3.66
C GLY A 383 -2.32 -19.05 -4.82
N PHE A 384 -2.94 -18.85 -5.94
CA PHE A 384 -3.16 -19.96 -6.86
C PHE A 384 -2.26 -19.91 -8.11
N ALA A 385 -1.00 -20.30 -7.94
CA ALA A 385 -0.14 -20.63 -9.09
C ALA A 385 -0.30 -22.08 -9.57
N SER A 386 -0.86 -22.98 -8.74
CA SER A 386 -1.11 -24.38 -9.10
C SER A 386 -2.18 -25.01 -8.20
N GLN A 387 -2.84 -26.06 -8.70
CA GLN A 387 -3.79 -26.85 -7.88
C GLN A 387 -3.12 -27.48 -6.64
N ASP A 388 -1.84 -27.78 -6.70
CA ASP A 388 -1.07 -28.31 -5.58
C ASP A 388 -0.96 -27.30 -4.44
N ALA A 389 -0.96 -26.00 -4.74
CA ALA A 389 -0.96 -24.94 -3.73
C ALA A 389 -2.27 -24.90 -2.92
N LEU A 390 -3.40 -25.31 -3.51
CA LEU A 390 -4.69 -25.42 -2.81
C LEU A 390 -4.63 -26.37 -1.60
N ALA A 391 -3.84 -27.45 -1.72
CA ALA A 391 -3.68 -28.44 -0.65
C ALA A 391 -3.03 -27.89 0.62
N LEU A 392 -2.37 -26.70 0.53
CA LEU A 392 -1.77 -26.04 1.69
C LEU A 392 -2.75 -25.28 2.58
N GLY A 393 -4.01 -25.27 2.20
CA GLY A 393 -5.01 -24.49 2.91
C GLY A 393 -4.75 -22.99 2.86
N ARG A 394 -5.59 -22.24 3.58
CA ARG A 394 -5.59 -20.76 3.58
C ARG A 394 -4.22 -20.15 3.88
N TRP A 395 -3.56 -20.57 4.94
CA TRP A 395 -2.32 -19.95 5.41
C TRP A 395 -1.08 -20.30 4.57
N GLY A 396 -1.13 -21.39 3.82
CA GLY A 396 -0.10 -21.70 2.82
C GLY A 396 -0.13 -20.73 1.65
N ASN A 397 -1.29 -20.23 1.31
CA ASN A 397 -1.58 -19.43 0.12
C ASN A 397 -1.62 -17.92 0.37
N LEU A 398 -1.65 -17.48 1.62
CA LEU A 398 -1.67 -16.06 1.96
C LEU A 398 -0.28 -15.53 2.33
N PRO A 399 -0.07 -14.20 2.25
CA PRO A 399 1.10 -13.57 2.85
C PRO A 399 1.26 -13.98 4.31
N PRO A 400 2.50 -14.16 4.81
CA PRO A 400 2.71 -14.70 6.15
C PRO A 400 2.18 -13.77 7.24
N ALA A 401 1.62 -14.34 8.30
CA ALA A 401 1.32 -13.58 9.50
C ALA A 401 2.58 -12.97 10.10
N LEU A 402 2.46 -11.77 10.67
CA LEU A 402 3.55 -11.03 11.31
C LEU A 402 3.70 -11.34 12.81
N ASP A 403 2.93 -12.29 13.33
CA ASP A 403 3.06 -12.74 14.70
C ASP A 403 4.43 -13.33 14.95
N ARG A 404 5.07 -12.88 16.02
CA ARG A 404 6.40 -13.34 16.45
C ARG A 404 7.49 -13.22 15.36
N ILE A 405 7.29 -12.35 14.34
CA ILE A 405 8.24 -12.22 13.23
C ILE A 405 9.62 -11.78 13.72
N GLY A 406 9.69 -11.00 14.79
CA GLY A 406 10.93 -10.54 15.39
C GLY A 406 11.74 -11.65 16.07
N SER A 407 11.12 -12.73 16.56
CA SER A 407 11.81 -13.92 17.06
C SER A 407 12.08 -14.95 15.98
N LYS A 408 11.33 -14.90 14.86
CA LYS A 408 11.43 -15.86 13.78
C LYS A 408 12.58 -15.56 12.81
N LEU A 409 12.64 -14.34 12.30
CA LEU A 409 13.59 -13.99 11.25
C LEU A 409 14.91 -13.47 11.81
N THR A 410 16.01 -13.75 11.11
CA THR A 410 17.29 -13.07 11.33
C THR A 410 17.18 -11.58 10.96
N ASN A 411 18.07 -10.73 11.48
CA ASN A 411 18.10 -9.32 11.14
C ASN A 411 18.35 -9.10 9.65
N ASP A 412 19.32 -9.82 9.10
CA ASP A 412 19.73 -9.71 7.70
C ASP A 412 18.59 -10.13 6.75
N TRP A 413 17.84 -11.17 7.12
CA TRP A 413 16.69 -11.57 6.33
C TRP A 413 15.54 -10.57 6.41
N MET A 414 15.28 -10.01 7.58
CA MET A 414 14.25 -8.98 7.75
C MET A 414 14.59 -7.72 6.96
N GLU A 415 15.85 -7.31 6.97
CA GLU A 415 16.34 -6.20 6.15
C GLU A 415 16.20 -6.50 4.65
N ARG A 416 16.58 -7.71 4.23
CA ARG A 416 16.42 -8.17 2.84
C ARG A 416 14.95 -8.06 2.38
N VAL A 417 14.02 -8.51 3.21
CA VAL A 417 12.58 -8.47 2.88
C VAL A 417 12.04 -7.04 2.85
N LEU A 418 12.36 -6.24 3.87
CA LEU A 418 11.80 -4.89 4.02
C LEU A 418 12.38 -3.89 3.03
N LEU A 419 13.67 -4.03 2.69
CA LEU A 419 14.39 -3.09 1.82
C LEU A 419 14.66 -3.64 0.41
N GLY A 420 14.28 -4.88 0.13
CA GLY A 420 14.48 -5.50 -1.18
C GLY A 420 15.95 -5.78 -1.55
N VAL A 421 16.88 -5.69 -0.60
CA VAL A 421 18.30 -5.93 -0.85
C VAL A 421 18.55 -7.40 -1.21
N ASN A 422 19.57 -7.68 -2.04
CA ASN A 422 19.93 -9.02 -2.46
C ASN A 422 18.75 -9.85 -3.04
N GLY A 423 17.91 -9.23 -3.86
CA GLY A 423 16.80 -9.89 -4.55
C GLY A 423 15.52 -10.09 -3.74
N GLY A 424 15.47 -9.51 -2.52
CA GLY A 424 14.29 -9.63 -1.63
C GLY A 424 14.16 -10.99 -0.96
N GLY A 425 13.01 -11.27 -0.38
CA GLY A 425 12.78 -12.40 0.52
C GLY A 425 11.75 -13.43 0.05
N ALA A 426 11.52 -13.56 -1.26
CA ALA A 426 10.58 -14.56 -1.78
C ALA A 426 11.09 -15.98 -1.50
N VAL A 427 10.32 -16.76 -0.72
CA VAL A 427 10.69 -18.13 -0.33
C VAL A 427 9.66 -19.17 -0.74
N ARG A 428 8.49 -18.72 -1.23
CA ARG A 428 7.41 -19.58 -1.68
C ARG A 428 7.34 -19.51 -3.21
N PRO A 429 7.90 -20.50 -3.94
CA PRO A 429 8.01 -20.43 -5.41
C PRO A 429 6.67 -20.45 -6.13
N TYR A 430 5.62 -20.91 -5.45
CA TYR A 430 4.26 -20.96 -5.96
C TYR A 430 3.45 -19.67 -5.78
N MET A 431 3.95 -18.72 -5.00
CA MET A 431 3.27 -17.42 -4.82
C MET A 431 3.69 -16.43 -5.89
N VAL A 432 2.72 -15.89 -6.62
CA VAL A 432 2.93 -14.81 -7.59
C VAL A 432 2.88 -13.45 -6.89
N ALA A 433 2.06 -13.32 -5.85
CA ALA A 433 1.96 -12.09 -5.07
C ALA A 433 3.33 -11.71 -4.49
N ARG A 434 3.70 -10.45 -4.69
CA ARG A 434 4.99 -9.90 -4.24
C ARG A 434 4.81 -9.03 -3.01
N MET A 435 5.74 -9.15 -2.07
CA MET A 435 5.87 -8.14 -1.04
C MET A 435 6.48 -6.89 -1.67
N PRO A 436 5.75 -5.76 -1.67
CA PRO A 436 6.27 -4.52 -2.23
C PRO A 436 7.30 -3.87 -1.31
N LEU A 437 8.07 -2.93 -1.88
CA LEU A 437 8.99 -2.09 -1.14
C LEU A 437 8.31 -0.80 -0.71
N TYR A 438 8.66 -0.36 0.48
CA TYR A 438 8.33 0.95 1.03
C TYR A 438 9.61 1.77 1.14
N ARG A 439 9.49 3.06 1.43
CA ARG A 439 10.68 3.89 1.66
C ARG A 439 11.48 3.37 2.85
N HIS A 440 12.79 3.46 2.74
CA HIS A 440 13.71 2.93 3.76
C HIS A 440 13.43 3.49 5.16
N GLU A 441 13.19 4.79 5.28
CA GLU A 441 12.90 5.47 6.54
C GLU A 441 11.59 5.01 7.19
N ASP A 442 10.60 4.58 6.40
CA ASP A 442 9.31 4.13 6.91
C ASP A 442 9.37 2.72 7.50
N VAL A 443 10.18 1.83 6.94
CA VAL A 443 10.21 0.40 7.31
C VAL A 443 11.43 -0.01 8.13
N LYS A 444 12.53 0.71 8.06
CA LYS A 444 13.74 0.42 8.85
C LYS A 444 13.49 0.26 10.35
N PRO A 445 12.64 1.07 11.00
CA PRO A 445 12.34 0.90 12.42
C PRO A 445 11.74 -0.46 12.79
N PHE A 446 11.00 -1.11 11.88
CA PHE A 446 10.33 -2.39 12.15
C PHE A 446 11.29 -3.49 12.60
N GLN A 447 12.51 -3.53 12.05
CA GLN A 447 13.50 -4.54 12.42
C GLN A 447 13.74 -4.59 13.93
N GLN A 448 14.01 -3.43 14.55
CA GLN A 448 14.24 -3.36 16.00
C GLN A 448 12.95 -3.44 16.81
N GLN A 449 11.86 -2.88 16.27
CA GLN A 449 10.57 -2.86 16.94
C GLN A 449 9.98 -4.27 17.08
N PHE A 450 9.99 -5.07 16.01
CA PHE A 450 9.56 -6.47 16.05
C PHE A 450 10.42 -7.31 16.99
N ARG A 451 11.75 -7.09 16.97
CA ARG A 451 12.66 -7.77 17.91
C ARG A 451 12.31 -7.54 19.38
N LYS A 452 11.96 -6.30 19.72
CA LYS A 452 11.61 -5.93 21.11
C LYS A 452 10.23 -6.45 21.52
N LEU A 453 9.28 -6.50 20.57
CA LEU A 453 7.91 -6.93 20.85
C LEU A 453 7.75 -8.44 20.91
N ASP A 454 8.52 -9.16 20.09
CA ASP A 454 8.28 -10.57 19.85
C ASP A 454 9.27 -11.41 20.68
N SER A 455 8.76 -12.04 21.70
CA SER A 455 9.52 -13.03 22.46
C SER A 455 8.97 -14.43 22.17
N LEU A 456 9.87 -15.41 22.14
CA LEU A 456 9.48 -16.81 22.13
C LEU A 456 8.83 -17.20 23.47
N PRO A 457 7.89 -18.16 23.47
CA PRO A 457 7.43 -18.78 24.71
C PRO A 457 8.65 -19.24 25.51
N LYS A 458 8.58 -19.13 26.86
CA LYS A 458 9.61 -19.67 27.72
C LYS A 458 9.65 -21.19 27.55
N GLY A 459 10.63 -21.68 26.86
CA GLY A 459 10.89 -23.11 26.63
C GLY A 459 12.36 -23.44 26.95
N ASN A 460 12.68 -24.69 27.01
CA ASN A 460 14.07 -25.15 27.19
C ASN A 460 14.87 -24.74 25.93
N ARG A 461 15.72 -23.72 26.07
CA ARG A 461 16.72 -23.44 25.05
C ARG A 461 17.61 -24.66 24.90
N LEU A 462 17.79 -25.13 23.67
CA LEU A 462 18.56 -26.35 23.40
C LEU A 462 20.06 -26.22 23.66
N GLY A 463 20.52 -25.19 24.33
CA GLY A 463 21.91 -25.00 24.74
C GLY A 463 22.93 -24.97 23.60
N GLU A 464 24.21 -24.82 23.91
CA GLU A 464 25.30 -24.71 22.93
C GLU A 464 25.71 -26.05 22.28
N LYS A 465 25.11 -27.17 22.67
CA LYS A 465 25.45 -28.49 22.15
C LYS A 465 25.12 -28.58 20.66
N LYS A 466 26.08 -28.93 19.83
CA LYS A 466 25.94 -29.09 18.40
C LYS A 466 25.51 -30.52 18.06
N GLY A 467 24.65 -30.67 17.06
CA GLY A 467 24.40 -31.95 16.42
C GLY A 467 25.43 -32.28 15.34
N THR A 468 25.23 -33.33 14.59
CA THR A 468 26.11 -33.70 13.46
C THR A 468 25.40 -33.54 12.12
N PRO A 469 26.03 -32.94 11.10
CA PRO A 469 25.43 -32.77 9.78
C PRO A 469 24.98 -34.09 9.13
N LYS A 470 25.74 -35.18 9.35
CA LYS A 470 25.44 -36.50 8.81
C LYS A 470 24.14 -37.08 9.36
N GLU A 471 23.95 -36.97 10.68
CA GLU A 471 22.69 -37.38 11.33
C GLU A 471 21.55 -36.47 10.90
N GLY A 472 21.78 -35.18 10.75
CA GLY A 472 20.79 -34.21 10.26
C GLY A 472 20.30 -34.55 8.85
N GLU A 473 21.19 -34.94 7.94
CA GLU A 473 20.80 -35.44 6.61
C GLU A 473 20.00 -36.72 6.71
N ALA A 474 20.40 -37.64 7.57
CA ALA A 474 19.65 -38.88 7.80
C ALA A 474 18.23 -38.62 8.32
N VAL A 475 18.10 -37.69 9.28
CA VAL A 475 16.79 -37.24 9.79
C VAL A 475 15.94 -36.63 8.66
N PHE A 476 16.52 -35.73 7.85
CA PHE A 476 15.81 -35.08 6.73
C PHE A 476 15.24 -36.10 5.74
N ARG A 477 15.98 -37.20 5.49
CA ARG A 477 15.62 -38.25 4.53
C ARG A 477 14.83 -39.40 5.15
N SER A 478 14.66 -39.41 6.47
CA SER A 478 13.98 -40.52 7.16
C SER A 478 12.51 -40.56 6.85
N ALA A 479 11.92 -41.75 6.89
CA ALA A 479 10.49 -41.96 6.70
C ALA A 479 9.67 -41.42 7.91
N GLU A 480 10.27 -41.42 9.10
CA GLU A 480 9.65 -40.96 10.33
C GLU A 480 9.44 -39.44 10.32
N ALA A 481 10.49 -38.68 9.98
CA ALA A 481 10.42 -37.22 9.91
C ALA A 481 9.74 -36.74 8.63
N ASN A 482 9.86 -37.52 7.55
CA ASN A 482 9.22 -37.29 6.26
C ASN A 482 9.36 -35.87 5.67
N CYS A 483 10.44 -35.16 6.01
CA CYS A 483 10.66 -33.76 5.57
C CYS A 483 10.68 -33.63 4.05
N GLN A 484 11.30 -34.61 3.37
CA GLN A 484 11.49 -34.61 1.92
C GLN A 484 10.17 -34.79 1.14
N SER A 485 9.07 -35.20 1.77
CA SER A 485 7.76 -35.25 1.09
C SER A 485 7.27 -33.84 0.69
N CYS A 486 7.67 -32.81 1.46
CA CYS A 486 7.22 -31.42 1.27
C CYS A 486 8.37 -30.45 1.00
N HIS A 487 9.60 -30.73 1.43
CA HIS A 487 10.69 -29.78 1.39
C HIS A 487 11.88 -30.31 0.60
N GLY A 488 12.49 -29.44 -0.21
CA GLY A 488 13.85 -29.62 -0.70
C GLY A 488 14.88 -29.10 0.31
N ALA A 489 16.16 -29.47 0.15
CA ALA A 489 17.28 -28.95 0.93
C ALA A 489 18.53 -28.82 0.03
N GLY A 490 18.87 -27.61 -0.40
CA GLY A 490 19.90 -27.35 -1.40
C GLY A 490 19.57 -28.01 -2.74
N ALA A 491 20.46 -28.85 -3.23
CA ALA A 491 20.26 -29.64 -4.44
C ALA A 491 19.29 -30.83 -4.26
N ILE A 492 18.96 -31.19 -3.02
CA ILE A 492 18.02 -32.28 -2.74
C ILE A 492 16.61 -31.77 -3.02
N GLN A 493 15.94 -32.39 -4.01
CA GLN A 493 14.56 -32.04 -4.37
C GLN A 493 13.55 -32.66 -3.40
N SER A 494 12.41 -32.00 -3.23
CA SER A 494 11.24 -32.61 -2.59
C SER A 494 10.75 -33.79 -3.42
N LYS A 495 10.21 -34.83 -2.77
CA LYS A 495 9.64 -36.00 -3.44
C LYS A 495 8.17 -35.83 -3.81
N GLY A 496 7.52 -34.88 -3.22
CA GLY A 496 6.11 -34.59 -3.44
C GLY A 496 5.94 -33.09 -3.70
N TRP A 497 5.43 -32.39 -2.72
CA TRP A 497 5.06 -30.99 -2.87
C TRP A 497 6.27 -30.02 -2.88
N PRO A 498 6.30 -28.99 -3.74
CA PRO A 498 7.41 -28.05 -3.82
C PRO A 498 7.36 -26.99 -2.72
N GLY A 499 7.51 -27.38 -1.47
CA GLY A 499 7.59 -26.46 -0.33
C GLY A 499 8.85 -25.59 -0.33
N ILE A 500 9.02 -24.82 0.74
CA ILE A 500 10.21 -23.98 0.93
C ILE A 500 11.46 -24.85 0.95
N ASN A 501 12.50 -24.46 0.18
CA ASN A 501 13.80 -25.10 0.27
C ASN A 501 14.46 -24.79 1.62
N LEU A 502 14.71 -25.83 2.42
CA LEU A 502 15.19 -25.68 3.80
C LEU A 502 16.64 -25.21 3.90
N ALA A 503 17.43 -25.25 2.82
CA ALA A 503 18.78 -24.65 2.80
C ALA A 503 18.76 -23.15 3.09
N LEU A 504 17.61 -22.48 2.92
CA LEU A 504 17.41 -21.08 3.29
C LEU A 504 17.18 -20.87 4.80
N SER A 505 16.91 -21.94 5.56
CA SER A 505 16.53 -21.83 6.97
C SER A 505 17.58 -21.14 7.83
N PRO A 506 18.88 -21.45 7.76
CA PRO A 506 19.91 -20.83 8.59
C PRO A 506 20.17 -19.34 8.26
N GLU A 507 19.93 -18.92 7.03
CA GLU A 507 19.97 -17.49 6.66
C GLU A 507 18.77 -16.72 7.19
N ARG A 508 17.61 -17.37 7.12
CA ARG A 508 16.30 -16.77 7.30
C ARG A 508 15.85 -16.77 8.75
N LEU A 509 16.04 -17.91 9.44
CA LEU A 509 15.44 -18.16 10.73
C LEU A 509 16.46 -18.02 11.86
N GLN A 510 15.99 -17.57 13.02
CA GLN A 510 16.74 -17.69 14.24
C GLN A 510 16.76 -19.14 14.71
N ARG A 511 17.90 -19.63 15.17
CA ARG A 511 18.07 -21.01 15.63
C ARG A 511 17.06 -21.37 16.72
N ASP A 512 16.94 -20.53 17.76
CA ASP A 512 16.00 -20.77 18.87
C ASP A 512 14.55 -20.91 18.40
N TRP A 513 14.15 -20.10 17.38
CA TRP A 513 12.83 -20.22 16.77
C TRP A 513 12.67 -21.51 16.00
N PHE A 514 13.66 -21.90 15.21
CA PHE A 514 13.64 -23.14 14.43
C PHE A 514 13.48 -24.37 15.34
N GLU A 515 14.23 -24.40 16.44
CA GLU A 515 14.22 -25.48 17.40
C GLU A 515 12.83 -25.60 18.08
N GLN A 516 12.29 -24.48 18.59
CA GLN A 516 10.96 -24.50 19.20
C GLN A 516 9.85 -24.84 18.21
N PHE A 517 9.96 -24.32 16.99
CA PHE A 517 8.97 -24.58 15.94
C PHE A 517 8.91 -26.07 15.56
N LEU A 518 10.02 -26.77 15.53
CA LEU A 518 10.04 -28.19 15.21
C LEU A 518 9.52 -29.09 16.36
N HIS A 519 9.59 -28.60 17.59
CA HIS A 519 9.05 -29.33 18.75
C HIS A 519 7.55 -29.10 18.99
N ASP A 520 7.05 -27.93 18.64
CA ASP A 520 5.62 -27.61 18.80
C ASP A 520 5.21 -26.58 17.74
N PRO A 521 5.04 -27.01 16.48
CA PRO A 521 4.72 -26.11 15.39
C PRO A 521 3.47 -25.25 15.65
N PRO A 522 2.33 -25.79 16.12
CA PRO A 522 1.13 -24.98 16.36
C PRO A 522 1.28 -23.92 17.45
N ALA A 523 2.04 -24.21 18.52
CA ALA A 523 2.26 -23.24 19.59
C ALA A 523 3.16 -22.07 19.16
N VAL A 524 4.09 -22.33 18.25
CA VAL A 524 5.03 -21.31 17.76
C VAL A 524 4.46 -20.52 16.58
N GLN A 525 3.77 -21.19 15.66
CA GLN A 525 3.10 -20.57 14.52
C GLN A 525 1.70 -21.15 14.35
N ARG A 526 0.70 -20.39 14.74
CA ARG A 526 -0.71 -20.76 14.56
C ARG A 526 -1.01 -21.09 13.10
N ASP A 527 -1.88 -22.05 12.90
CA ASP A 527 -2.38 -22.46 11.58
C ASP A 527 -1.27 -22.98 10.62
N THR A 528 -0.16 -23.47 11.16
CA THR A 528 0.86 -24.15 10.36
C THR A 528 0.38 -25.55 9.96
N LEU A 529 0.72 -25.99 8.74
CA LEU A 529 0.52 -27.37 8.29
C LEU A 529 1.71 -28.28 8.64
N MET A 530 2.76 -27.73 9.23
CA MET A 530 3.91 -28.50 9.68
C MET A 530 3.47 -29.47 10.78
N PRO A 531 3.64 -30.79 10.62
CA PRO A 531 3.26 -31.76 11.63
C PRO A 531 4.19 -31.68 12.85
N ASP A 532 3.68 -32.07 14.02
CA ASP A 532 4.47 -32.29 15.22
C ASP A 532 5.22 -33.64 15.10
N VAL A 533 6.48 -33.56 14.71
CA VAL A 533 7.32 -34.74 14.44
C VAL A 533 8.30 -35.02 15.57
N PHE A 534 8.84 -33.95 16.19
CA PHE A 534 9.92 -34.06 17.16
C PHE A 534 9.42 -33.80 18.59
N LYS A 535 9.29 -34.86 19.36
CA LYS A 535 8.97 -34.72 20.79
C LYS A 535 10.11 -34.07 21.58
N GLU A 536 9.81 -33.36 22.65
CA GLU A 536 10.79 -32.77 23.55
C GLU A 536 11.51 -33.81 24.43
N THR A 537 12.07 -34.84 23.80
CA THR A 537 12.95 -35.84 24.43
C THR A 537 14.43 -35.50 24.14
N PRO A 538 15.40 -36.09 24.87
CA PRO A 538 16.80 -35.91 24.55
C PRO A 538 17.14 -36.27 23.08
N GLU A 539 16.54 -37.34 22.57
CA GLU A 539 16.72 -37.85 21.20
C GLU A 539 16.09 -36.89 20.18
N GLY A 540 14.88 -36.40 20.44
CA GLY A 540 14.19 -35.41 19.58
C GLY A 540 14.97 -34.10 19.50
N ARG A 541 15.48 -33.61 20.62
CA ARG A 541 16.34 -32.43 20.65
C ARG A 541 17.66 -32.63 19.90
N GLU A 542 18.26 -33.82 19.97
CA GLU A 542 19.47 -34.14 19.21
C GLU A 542 19.19 -34.19 17.70
N ALA A 543 18.07 -34.79 17.30
CA ALA A 543 17.65 -34.84 15.89
C ALA A 543 17.45 -33.42 15.31
N VAL A 544 16.77 -32.52 16.04
CA VAL A 544 16.56 -31.13 15.61
C VAL A 544 17.87 -30.36 15.50
N ARG A 545 18.81 -30.54 16.45
CA ARG A 545 20.14 -29.93 16.38
C ARG A 545 20.92 -30.44 15.17
N SER A 546 20.94 -31.73 14.95
CA SER A 546 21.63 -32.35 13.81
C SER A 546 21.04 -31.87 12.49
N LEU A 547 19.70 -31.73 12.42
CA LEU A 547 19.02 -31.16 11.26
C LEU A 547 19.47 -29.70 10.99
N TRP A 548 19.59 -28.87 12.03
CA TRP A 548 20.11 -27.51 11.87
C TRP A 548 21.54 -27.49 11.32
N GLU A 549 22.44 -28.29 11.89
CA GLU A 549 23.84 -28.35 11.44
C GLU A 549 23.95 -28.88 9.98
N PHE A 550 23.10 -29.80 9.59
CA PHE A 550 23.00 -30.24 8.18
C PHE A 550 22.58 -29.08 7.26
N LEU A 551 21.52 -28.36 7.61
CA LEU A 551 21.01 -27.25 6.80
C LEU A 551 22.02 -26.10 6.72
N ASP A 552 22.73 -25.79 7.81
CA ASP A 552 23.78 -24.77 7.84
C ASP A 552 24.98 -25.17 6.97
N GLY A 553 25.33 -26.47 6.96
CA GLY A 553 26.39 -27.01 6.11
C GLY A 553 26.12 -26.97 4.60
N ILE A 554 24.85 -26.88 4.20
CA ILE A 554 24.44 -26.76 2.79
C ILE A 554 23.93 -25.35 2.42
N ARG A 555 24.09 -24.41 3.33
CA ARG A 555 23.70 -23.01 3.13
C ARG A 555 24.33 -22.43 1.87
N GLY A 556 23.51 -21.80 1.02
CA GLY A 556 23.97 -21.15 -0.21
C GLY A 556 24.43 -22.09 -1.32
N ARG A 557 24.16 -23.40 -1.23
CA ARG A 557 24.48 -24.40 -2.27
C ARG A 557 23.28 -24.74 -3.15
#